data_3a1b97e65ce409799add73d649315e76
#
_entry.id   3a1b97e65ce409799add73d649315e76
#
_cell.length_a   1.000
_cell.length_b   1.000
_cell.length_c   1.000
_cell.angle_alpha   90.00
_cell.angle_beta   90.00
_cell.angle_gamma   90.00
#
_symmetry.space_group_name_H-M   'P 1'
#
loop_
_entity.id
_entity.type
_entity.pdbx_description
1 polymer ?
#
loop_
_entity_poly.entity_id
_entity_poly.type
_entity_poly.pdbx_seq_one_letter_code
_entity_poly.pdbx_strand_id
1 'polypeptide(L)'
;MKHLLYIFLVLAALFAAIYLLPERSPLFEYYRLRPIFEISSILLLIVVLYLYRREKRQVKMIFSRLSQKNFFLDLAIQCGGIYIWEFKDEEFFFEYPVGDQSSRIELEEMWRLIHPDDLTAFKLLWQSLWKADKEVFQCRARFAGSDYEWWEFRFSAMPAVDNAEGGKDVSGILININDMKKREKELILMRGYEQKFMANMSHEIRTPLNSIVGFSNLLASEKDLDEADKQLFAKTINQSCDLLLVLINDILEVSRLQSGQMKFEKESCSVKELVDDLYLAHQLLVPAHLRFSKEAEGDLFIYTDKKRLSQVITNFLTNACKFTNSGYIKLGFKHLRGTDEAAIFVEDSGIGLSEEQQEKVFSRFFKQDEFSQGAGLGLSICQGIVQNLGGRIALSSKLGKGSRFSVVLPVYKGGCV
;
A
#
# COMPACT_ATOMS: atom_id res chain seq x y z
N MET A 1 -55.10 -9.37 -20.66
CA MET A 1 -55.10 -10.47 -21.63
C MET A 1 -56.32 -11.37 -21.53
N LYS A 2 -56.62 -11.98 -20.38
CA LYS A 2 -57.82 -12.89 -20.22
C LYS A 2 -59.12 -12.23 -20.64
N HIS A 3 -59.38 -10.99 -20.27
CA HIS A 3 -60.62 -10.26 -20.62
C HIS A 3 -60.71 -9.90 -22.11
N LEU A 4 -59.59 -9.57 -22.78
CA LEU A 4 -59.56 -9.31 -24.23
C LEU A 4 -59.79 -10.59 -25.05
N LEU A 5 -59.22 -11.71 -24.60
CA LEU A 5 -59.46 -13.03 -25.21
C LEU A 5 -60.93 -13.45 -25.03
N TYR A 6 -61.52 -13.18 -23.86
CA TYR A 6 -62.92 -13.45 -23.59
C TYR A 6 -63.83 -12.60 -24.45
N ILE A 7 -63.61 -11.31 -24.61
CA ILE A 7 -64.33 -10.40 -25.50
C ILE A 7 -64.24 -10.88 -26.95
N PHE A 8 -63.05 -11.32 -27.38
CA PHE A 8 -62.84 -11.88 -28.73
C PHE A 8 -63.63 -13.15 -28.95
N LEU A 9 -63.66 -14.08 -27.97
CA LEU A 9 -64.39 -15.31 -28.03
C LEU A 9 -65.93 -15.06 -28.07
N VAL A 10 -66.43 -14.10 -27.29
CA VAL A 10 -67.85 -13.69 -27.29
C VAL A 10 -68.24 -13.06 -28.63
N LEU A 11 -67.40 -12.19 -29.20
CA LEU A 11 -67.63 -11.58 -30.51
C LEU A 11 -67.54 -12.60 -31.63
N ALA A 12 -66.62 -13.55 -31.56
CA ALA A 12 -66.52 -14.65 -32.53
C ALA A 12 -67.74 -15.60 -32.47
N ALA A 13 -68.25 -15.89 -31.25
CA ALA A 13 -69.45 -16.69 -31.05
C ALA A 13 -70.71 -15.98 -31.58
N LEU A 14 -70.88 -14.67 -31.31
CA LEU A 14 -71.92 -13.83 -31.85
C LEU A 14 -71.91 -13.83 -33.40
N PHE A 15 -70.69 -13.69 -33.97
CA PHE A 15 -70.53 -13.73 -35.44
C PHE A 15 -70.92 -15.09 -36.05
N ALA A 16 -70.48 -16.18 -35.43
CA ALA A 16 -70.86 -17.51 -35.85
C ALA A 16 -72.38 -17.72 -35.77
N ALA A 17 -73.03 -17.21 -34.71
CA ALA A 17 -74.49 -17.31 -34.56
C ALA A 17 -75.25 -16.51 -35.63
N ILE A 18 -74.76 -15.34 -36.03
CA ILE A 18 -75.31 -14.52 -37.11
C ILE A 18 -75.14 -15.22 -38.49
N TYR A 19 -74.03 -15.91 -38.70
CA TYR A 19 -73.68 -16.58 -39.94
C TYR A 19 -74.52 -17.82 -40.16
N LEU A 20 -75.03 -18.46 -39.09
CA LEU A 20 -75.84 -19.69 -39.13
C LEU A 20 -77.37 -19.43 -39.23
N LEU A 21 -77.81 -18.15 -39.32
CA LEU A 21 -79.22 -17.82 -39.48
C LEU A 21 -79.79 -18.27 -40.84
N PRO A 22 -80.96 -18.90 -40.89
CA PRO A 22 -81.53 -19.37 -42.15
C PRO A 22 -81.94 -18.22 -43.04
N GLU A 23 -81.79 -18.40 -44.38
CA GLU A 23 -82.01 -17.42 -45.46
C GLU A 23 -83.40 -16.77 -45.54
N ARG A 24 -84.40 -17.31 -44.82
CA ARG A 24 -85.80 -16.83 -44.79
C ARG A 24 -86.17 -16.02 -43.53
N SER A 25 -85.25 -15.60 -42.72
CA SER A 25 -85.60 -14.78 -41.56
C SER A 25 -85.74 -13.29 -41.95
N PRO A 26 -86.58 -12.49 -41.23
CA PRO A 26 -86.71 -11.03 -41.49
C PRO A 26 -85.46 -10.23 -41.25
N LEU A 27 -84.43 -10.89 -40.83
CA LEU A 27 -83.04 -10.31 -40.64
C LEU A 27 -82.26 -10.31 -41.97
N PHE A 28 -82.85 -10.65 -43.13
CA PHE A 28 -82.14 -10.67 -44.42
C PHE A 28 -81.68 -9.27 -44.93
N GLU A 29 -82.27 -8.17 -44.44
CA GLU A 29 -81.76 -6.83 -44.69
C GLU A 29 -80.40 -6.64 -44.02
N TYR A 30 -80.00 -7.50 -43.09
CA TYR A 30 -78.66 -7.50 -42.48
C TYR A 30 -77.54 -7.93 -43.45
N TYR A 31 -77.85 -8.51 -44.59
CA TYR A 31 -76.82 -8.92 -45.59
C TYR A 31 -76.06 -7.77 -46.15
N ARG A 32 -76.62 -6.56 -46.15
CA ARG A 32 -75.85 -5.36 -46.54
C ARG A 32 -74.75 -4.95 -45.54
N LEU A 33 -74.83 -5.37 -44.30
CA LEU A 33 -73.91 -5.05 -43.23
C LEU A 33 -72.85 -6.17 -43.03
N ARG A 34 -73.00 -7.33 -43.66
CA ARG A 34 -72.06 -8.46 -43.56
C ARG A 34 -70.59 -8.08 -43.88
N PRO A 35 -70.25 -7.40 -44.97
CA PRO A 35 -68.88 -7.01 -45.26
C PRO A 35 -68.34 -6.04 -44.24
N ILE A 36 -69.11 -5.18 -43.63
CA ILE A 36 -68.70 -4.25 -42.55
C ILE A 36 -68.34 -5.04 -41.29
N PHE A 37 -69.13 -6.07 -40.95
CA PHE A 37 -68.78 -6.94 -39.80
C PHE A 37 -67.57 -7.79 -40.04
N GLU A 38 -67.38 -8.33 -41.24
CA GLU A 38 -66.14 -9.07 -41.57
C GLU A 38 -64.90 -8.20 -41.51
N ILE A 39 -64.96 -6.97 -42.09
CA ILE A 39 -63.84 -6.00 -42.01
C ILE A 39 -63.56 -5.59 -40.59
N SER A 40 -64.60 -5.31 -39.76
CA SER A 40 -64.45 -4.90 -38.38
C SER A 40 -63.85 -6.03 -37.52
N SER A 41 -64.20 -7.29 -37.78
CA SER A 41 -63.64 -8.48 -37.09
C SER A 41 -62.17 -8.67 -37.42
N ILE A 42 -61.79 -8.51 -38.69
CA ILE A 42 -60.40 -8.58 -39.13
C ILE A 42 -59.58 -7.45 -38.51
N LEU A 43 -60.12 -6.22 -38.50
CA LEU A 43 -59.49 -5.06 -37.87
C LEU A 43 -59.27 -5.27 -36.36
N LEU A 44 -60.31 -5.80 -35.66
CA LEU A 44 -60.20 -6.15 -34.25
C LEU A 44 -59.13 -7.20 -34.01
N LEU A 45 -59.07 -8.26 -34.84
CA LEU A 45 -58.04 -9.29 -34.75
C LEU A 45 -56.64 -8.71 -34.96
N ILE A 46 -56.47 -7.80 -35.92
CA ILE A 46 -55.20 -7.14 -36.15
C ILE A 46 -54.80 -6.29 -34.94
N VAL A 47 -55.73 -5.53 -34.34
CA VAL A 47 -55.48 -4.75 -33.14
C VAL A 47 -55.12 -5.64 -31.96
N VAL A 48 -55.84 -6.73 -31.74
CA VAL A 48 -55.53 -7.69 -30.67
C VAL A 48 -54.14 -8.31 -30.86
N LEU A 49 -53.82 -8.73 -32.10
CA LEU A 49 -52.51 -9.28 -32.42
C LEU A 49 -51.40 -8.23 -32.26
N TYR A 50 -51.66 -6.97 -32.61
CA TYR A 50 -50.70 -5.85 -32.41
C TYR A 50 -50.45 -5.61 -30.92
N LEU A 51 -51.51 -5.52 -30.11
CA LEU A 51 -51.41 -5.33 -28.65
C LEU A 51 -50.71 -6.49 -27.98
N TYR A 52 -51.03 -7.74 -28.35
CA TYR A 52 -50.36 -8.93 -27.88
C TYR A 52 -48.85 -8.94 -28.21
N ARG A 53 -48.50 -8.61 -29.45
CA ARG A 53 -47.09 -8.50 -29.87
C ARG A 53 -46.36 -7.35 -29.15
N ARG A 54 -47.03 -6.24 -28.92
CA ARG A 54 -46.49 -5.09 -28.17
C ARG A 54 -46.22 -5.48 -26.70
N GLU A 55 -47.17 -6.10 -26.04
CA GLU A 55 -47.02 -6.58 -24.66
C GLU A 55 -45.89 -7.61 -24.54
N LYS A 56 -45.87 -8.60 -25.43
CA LYS A 56 -44.78 -9.60 -25.48
C LYS A 56 -43.42 -8.97 -25.70
N ARG A 57 -43.31 -7.94 -26.52
CA ARG A 57 -42.06 -7.19 -26.70
C ARG A 57 -41.66 -6.43 -25.44
N GLN A 58 -42.61 -5.80 -24.74
CA GLN A 58 -42.32 -5.10 -23.48
C GLN A 58 -41.85 -6.07 -22.39
N VAL A 59 -42.52 -7.19 -22.22
CA VAL A 59 -42.09 -8.24 -21.27
C VAL A 59 -40.69 -8.76 -21.61
N LYS A 60 -40.42 -9.03 -22.90
CA LYS A 60 -39.11 -9.48 -23.33
C LYS A 60 -38.02 -8.42 -23.07
N MET A 61 -38.29 -7.12 -23.28
CA MET A 61 -37.38 -6.04 -22.98
C MET A 61 -37.10 -5.90 -21.47
N ILE A 62 -38.17 -6.00 -20.65
CA ILE A 62 -38.02 -5.94 -19.17
C ILE A 62 -37.17 -7.12 -18.69
N PHE A 63 -37.46 -8.31 -19.18
CA PHE A 63 -36.72 -9.53 -18.82
C PHE A 63 -35.24 -9.44 -19.26
N SER A 64 -34.99 -8.96 -20.47
CA SER A 64 -33.61 -8.74 -20.96
C SER A 64 -32.84 -7.72 -20.11
N ARG A 65 -33.51 -6.60 -19.73
CA ARG A 65 -32.90 -5.60 -18.85
C ARG A 65 -32.62 -6.13 -17.44
N LEU A 66 -33.56 -6.92 -16.90
CA LEU A 66 -33.38 -7.54 -15.59
C LEU A 66 -32.22 -8.54 -15.61
N SER A 67 -32.19 -9.41 -16.62
CA SER A 67 -31.10 -10.38 -16.82
C SER A 67 -29.74 -9.69 -16.98
N GLN A 68 -29.68 -8.58 -17.74
CA GLN A 68 -28.46 -7.81 -17.89
C GLN A 68 -28.03 -7.15 -16.58
N LYS A 69 -28.97 -6.59 -15.80
CA LYS A 69 -28.65 -6.04 -14.48
C LYS A 69 -28.13 -7.10 -13.51
N ASN A 70 -28.78 -8.27 -13.48
CA ASN A 70 -28.33 -9.38 -12.64
C ASN A 70 -26.93 -9.85 -13.04
N PHE A 71 -26.65 -9.99 -14.34
CA PHE A 71 -25.32 -10.35 -14.83
C PHE A 71 -24.23 -9.35 -14.38
N PHE A 72 -24.51 -8.03 -14.47
CA PHE A 72 -23.53 -7.03 -13.99
C PHE A 72 -23.39 -7.06 -12.47
N LEU A 73 -24.45 -7.35 -11.73
CA LEU A 73 -24.41 -7.50 -10.29
C LEU A 73 -23.56 -8.71 -9.89
N ASP A 74 -23.79 -9.85 -10.52
CA ASP A 74 -23.03 -11.09 -10.31
C ASP A 74 -21.53 -10.87 -10.63
N LEU A 75 -21.24 -10.19 -11.74
CA LEU A 75 -19.87 -9.88 -12.12
C LEU A 75 -19.19 -8.96 -11.09
N ALA A 76 -19.90 -7.92 -10.62
CA ALA A 76 -19.39 -7.02 -9.61
C ALA A 76 -19.14 -7.72 -8.26
N ILE A 77 -20.00 -8.63 -7.87
CA ILE A 77 -19.88 -9.45 -6.67
C ILE A 77 -18.66 -10.37 -6.78
N GLN A 78 -18.55 -11.13 -7.87
CA GLN A 78 -17.43 -12.06 -8.08
C GLN A 78 -16.08 -11.34 -8.19
N CYS A 79 -16.02 -10.23 -8.93
CA CYS A 79 -14.78 -9.45 -9.06
C CYS A 79 -14.42 -8.66 -7.79
N GLY A 80 -15.41 -8.29 -6.98
CA GLY A 80 -15.22 -7.48 -5.77
C GLY A 80 -14.92 -8.27 -4.50
N GLY A 81 -14.95 -9.61 -4.54
CA GLY A 81 -14.83 -10.43 -3.33
C GLY A 81 -15.95 -10.14 -2.32
N ILE A 82 -17.15 -9.86 -2.85
CA ILE A 82 -18.35 -9.59 -2.07
C ILE A 82 -19.21 -10.83 -2.09
N TYR A 83 -19.64 -11.29 -0.91
CA TYR A 83 -20.51 -12.46 -0.76
C TYR A 83 -21.84 -12.02 -0.19
N ILE A 84 -22.94 -12.36 -0.87
CA ILE A 84 -24.30 -12.12 -0.37
C ILE A 84 -24.69 -13.30 0.51
N TRP A 85 -25.30 -12.99 1.63
CA TRP A 85 -25.77 -14.01 2.56
C TRP A 85 -27.15 -13.65 3.14
N GLU A 86 -27.88 -14.69 3.50
CA GLU A 86 -29.15 -14.62 4.22
C GLU A 86 -29.08 -15.55 5.44
N PHE A 87 -29.71 -15.14 6.53
CA PHE A 87 -29.82 -15.96 7.71
C PHE A 87 -31.29 -16.37 7.92
N LYS A 88 -31.51 -17.65 7.89
CA LYS A 88 -32.84 -18.27 8.04
C LYS A 88 -32.67 -19.64 8.68
N ASP A 89 -33.61 -20.04 9.56
CA ASP A 89 -33.66 -21.36 10.19
C ASP A 89 -32.33 -21.74 10.92
N GLU A 90 -31.68 -20.76 11.57
CA GLU A 90 -30.39 -20.90 12.27
C GLU A 90 -29.18 -21.20 11.38
N GLU A 91 -29.30 -21.03 10.05
CA GLU A 91 -28.23 -21.20 9.10
C GLU A 91 -27.97 -19.91 8.30
N PHE A 92 -26.68 -19.71 7.95
CA PHE A 92 -26.26 -18.73 6.95
C PHE A 92 -26.26 -19.37 5.57
N PHE A 93 -26.97 -18.76 4.65
CA PHE A 93 -27.02 -19.16 3.24
C PHE A 93 -26.24 -18.14 2.43
N PHE A 94 -25.15 -18.57 1.81
CA PHE A 94 -24.36 -17.74 0.89
C PHE A 94 -24.76 -18.05 -0.54
N GLU A 95 -24.94 -17.01 -1.37
CA GLU A 95 -25.24 -17.18 -2.79
C GLU A 95 -24.09 -17.90 -3.53
N TYR A 96 -22.85 -17.67 -3.09
CA TYR A 96 -21.65 -18.38 -3.54
C TYR A 96 -20.84 -18.87 -2.35
N PRO A 97 -20.11 -20.00 -2.47
CA PRO A 97 -19.22 -20.47 -1.41
C PRO A 97 -18.21 -19.40 -1.02
N VAL A 98 -17.96 -19.22 0.28
CA VAL A 98 -17.00 -18.26 0.81
C VAL A 98 -15.68 -18.97 1.08
N GLY A 99 -14.69 -18.80 0.19
CA GLY A 99 -13.43 -19.52 0.29
C GLY A 99 -13.60 -21.04 0.22
N ASP A 100 -13.13 -21.75 1.24
CA ASP A 100 -13.23 -23.21 1.34
C ASP A 100 -14.52 -23.68 2.05
N GLN A 101 -15.38 -22.74 2.48
CA GLN A 101 -16.59 -23.05 3.22
C GLN A 101 -17.75 -23.43 2.27
N SER A 102 -18.69 -24.21 2.76
CA SER A 102 -19.92 -24.54 2.04
C SER A 102 -20.79 -23.28 1.87
N SER A 103 -21.73 -23.32 0.92
CA SER A 103 -22.72 -22.25 0.78
C SER A 103 -23.74 -22.19 1.94
N ARG A 104 -23.67 -23.13 2.87
CA ARG A 104 -24.47 -23.16 4.09
C ARG A 104 -23.57 -23.36 5.29
N ILE A 105 -23.73 -22.50 6.30
CA ILE A 105 -22.93 -22.51 7.53
C ILE A 105 -23.92 -22.37 8.70
N GLU A 106 -23.92 -23.34 9.60
CA GLU A 106 -24.71 -23.27 10.85
C GLU A 106 -24.19 -22.13 11.74
N LEU A 107 -25.08 -21.55 12.55
CA LEU A 107 -24.75 -20.44 13.45
C LEU A 107 -23.61 -20.79 14.40
N GLU A 108 -23.58 -22.02 14.95
CA GLU A 108 -22.49 -22.45 15.82
C GLU A 108 -21.14 -22.58 15.11
N GLU A 109 -21.17 -23.03 13.87
CA GLU A 109 -19.98 -23.13 13.04
C GLU A 109 -19.46 -21.74 12.65
N MET A 110 -20.35 -20.80 12.36
CA MET A 110 -19.99 -19.40 12.14
C MET A 110 -19.21 -18.82 13.33
N TRP A 111 -19.63 -19.10 14.57
CA TRP A 111 -18.90 -18.67 15.76
C TRP A 111 -17.49 -19.24 15.85
N ARG A 112 -17.24 -20.44 15.36
CA ARG A 112 -15.90 -21.07 15.35
C ARG A 112 -14.98 -20.48 14.30
N LEU A 113 -15.52 -19.88 13.26
CA LEU A 113 -14.74 -19.22 12.20
C LEU A 113 -14.22 -17.85 12.65
N ILE A 114 -14.89 -17.18 13.59
CA ILE A 114 -14.53 -15.85 14.07
C ILE A 114 -13.40 -15.93 15.10
N HIS A 115 -12.48 -14.94 15.05
CA HIS A 115 -11.40 -14.86 16.02
C HIS A 115 -11.92 -14.71 17.45
N PRO A 116 -11.32 -15.40 18.46
CA PRO A 116 -11.79 -15.37 19.86
C PRO A 116 -11.94 -13.96 20.43
N ASP A 117 -11.02 -13.04 20.12
CA ASP A 117 -11.09 -11.67 20.64
C ASP A 117 -12.30 -10.88 20.08
N ASP A 118 -12.74 -11.20 18.86
CA ASP A 118 -13.81 -10.49 18.16
C ASP A 118 -15.19 -11.14 18.41
N LEU A 119 -15.20 -12.40 18.85
CA LEU A 119 -16.40 -13.22 19.01
C LEU A 119 -17.42 -12.63 19.98
N THR A 120 -16.96 -12.09 21.12
CA THR A 120 -17.87 -11.54 22.14
C THR A 120 -18.60 -10.31 21.59
N ALA A 121 -17.88 -9.42 20.90
CA ALA A 121 -18.46 -8.23 20.29
C ALA A 121 -19.42 -8.60 19.16
N PHE A 122 -19.08 -9.60 18.34
CA PHE A 122 -19.96 -10.08 17.27
C PHE A 122 -21.27 -10.71 17.81
N LYS A 123 -21.19 -11.52 18.89
CA LYS A 123 -22.38 -12.09 19.52
C LYS A 123 -23.30 -11.03 20.10
N LEU A 124 -22.74 -10.01 20.77
CA LEU A 124 -23.54 -8.89 21.28
C LEU A 124 -24.27 -8.13 20.17
N LEU A 125 -23.55 -7.85 19.09
CA LEU A 125 -24.14 -7.21 17.91
C LEU A 125 -25.21 -8.08 17.28
N TRP A 126 -24.96 -9.38 17.12
CA TRP A 126 -25.92 -10.34 16.59
C TRP A 126 -27.23 -10.36 17.37
N GLN A 127 -27.15 -10.31 18.70
CA GLN A 127 -28.33 -10.22 19.57
C GLN A 127 -29.10 -8.90 19.41
N SER A 128 -28.40 -7.81 19.07
CA SER A 128 -29.03 -6.50 18.87
C SER A 128 -29.66 -6.30 17.48
N LEU A 129 -29.34 -7.17 16.52
CA LEU A 129 -29.79 -7.11 15.12
C LEU A 129 -31.31 -7.02 14.95
N TRP A 130 -32.04 -7.74 15.79
CA TRP A 130 -33.49 -7.75 15.74
C TRP A 130 -34.13 -6.39 16.08
N LYS A 131 -33.32 -5.44 16.60
CA LYS A 131 -33.71 -4.09 16.99
C LYS A 131 -33.18 -3.00 16.05
N ALA A 132 -32.15 -3.29 15.24
CA ALA A 132 -31.48 -2.32 14.38
C ALA A 132 -31.89 -2.50 12.91
N ASP A 133 -32.00 -1.40 12.18
CA ASP A 133 -32.36 -1.44 10.76
C ASP A 133 -31.16 -1.80 9.86
N LYS A 134 -29.96 -1.35 10.23
CA LYS A 134 -28.69 -1.61 9.51
C LYS A 134 -27.51 -1.59 10.45
N GLU A 135 -26.59 -2.53 10.28
CA GLU A 135 -25.35 -2.60 11.06
C GLU A 135 -24.15 -2.97 10.18
N VAL A 136 -22.96 -2.54 10.63
CA VAL A 136 -21.67 -2.88 10.01
C VAL A 136 -20.73 -3.38 11.09
N PHE A 137 -20.11 -4.52 10.86
CA PHE A 137 -19.15 -5.11 11.79
C PHE A 137 -17.91 -5.63 11.07
N GLN A 138 -16.75 -5.29 11.61
CA GLN A 138 -15.47 -5.79 11.11
C GLN A 138 -14.88 -6.76 12.12
N CYS A 139 -14.54 -7.96 11.68
CA CYS A 139 -13.90 -8.97 12.51
C CYS A 139 -12.87 -9.79 11.72
N ARG A 140 -12.05 -10.51 12.45
CA ARG A 140 -11.13 -11.50 11.90
C ARG A 140 -11.84 -12.85 11.85
N ALA A 141 -11.86 -13.48 10.68
CA ALA A 141 -12.47 -14.79 10.49
C ALA A 141 -11.65 -15.66 9.53
N ARG A 142 -11.86 -16.98 9.61
CA ARG A 142 -11.17 -18.00 8.80
C ARG A 142 -12.16 -18.61 7.79
N PHE A 143 -12.53 -17.85 6.79
CA PHE A 143 -13.35 -18.36 5.69
C PHE A 143 -12.54 -19.06 4.59
N ALA A 144 -11.29 -18.59 4.39
CA ALA A 144 -10.37 -19.16 3.41
C ALA A 144 -9.08 -19.58 4.12
N GLY A 145 -8.79 -20.89 4.12
CA GLY A 145 -7.58 -21.45 4.71
C GLY A 145 -7.54 -21.46 6.24
N SER A 146 -6.32 -21.58 6.80
CA SER A 146 -6.08 -21.71 8.25
C SER A 146 -5.93 -20.39 8.98
N ASP A 147 -5.64 -19.31 8.26
CA ASP A 147 -5.27 -18.02 8.85
C ASP A 147 -6.49 -17.11 9.01
N TYR A 148 -6.45 -16.25 10.04
CA TYR A 148 -7.47 -15.25 10.24
C TYR A 148 -7.23 -14.04 9.30
N GLU A 149 -8.28 -13.73 8.53
CA GLU A 149 -8.33 -12.56 7.66
C GLU A 149 -9.37 -11.57 8.16
N TRP A 150 -9.26 -10.30 7.74
CA TRP A 150 -10.24 -9.29 8.08
C TRP A 150 -11.42 -9.33 7.13
N TRP A 151 -12.63 -9.41 7.73
CA TRP A 151 -13.91 -9.43 7.03
C TRP A 151 -14.83 -8.36 7.57
N GLU A 152 -15.63 -7.79 6.69
CA GLU A 152 -16.66 -6.82 7.03
C GLU A 152 -18.04 -7.41 6.72
N PHE A 153 -18.86 -7.56 7.76
CA PHE A 153 -20.27 -7.91 7.67
C PHE A 153 -21.09 -6.63 7.61
N ARG A 154 -21.89 -6.47 6.56
CA ARG A 154 -22.95 -5.46 6.48
C ARG A 154 -24.25 -6.17 6.37
N PHE A 155 -25.18 -5.89 7.24
CA PHE A 155 -26.44 -6.60 7.30
C PHE A 155 -27.61 -5.70 7.68
N SER A 156 -28.82 -6.15 7.32
CA SER A 156 -30.09 -5.50 7.60
C SER A 156 -31.14 -6.55 7.93
N ALA A 157 -31.93 -6.30 8.94
CA ALA A 157 -33.11 -7.08 9.24
C ALA A 157 -34.28 -6.58 8.36
N MET A 158 -34.91 -7.50 7.61
CA MET A 158 -36.09 -7.21 6.78
C MET A 158 -37.30 -7.97 7.33
N PRO A 159 -38.54 -7.45 7.14
CA PRO A 159 -39.73 -8.22 7.45
C PRO A 159 -39.77 -9.52 6.63
N ALA A 160 -39.95 -10.66 7.27
CA ALA A 160 -40.06 -11.94 6.57
C ALA A 160 -41.26 -11.93 5.62
N VAL A 161 -41.07 -12.33 4.37
CA VAL A 161 -42.10 -12.29 3.32
C VAL A 161 -43.15 -13.39 3.52
N ASP A 162 -42.78 -14.50 4.16
CA ASP A 162 -43.61 -15.69 4.27
C ASP A 162 -44.19 -15.98 5.67
N ASN A 163 -43.88 -15.18 6.70
CA ASN A 163 -44.34 -15.43 8.06
C ASN A 163 -45.46 -14.49 8.48
N ALA A 164 -46.67 -15.04 8.64
CA ALA A 164 -47.83 -14.32 9.17
C ALA A 164 -47.69 -13.88 10.64
N GLU A 165 -46.62 -14.30 11.36
CA GLU A 165 -46.35 -14.01 12.77
C GLU A 165 -45.32 -12.90 13.01
N GLY A 166 -44.90 -12.13 11.99
CA GLY A 166 -44.04 -10.96 12.17
C GLY A 166 -42.57 -11.29 12.35
N GLY A 167 -42.07 -12.42 11.89
CA GLY A 167 -40.64 -12.76 11.85
C GLY A 167 -39.87 -11.77 10.97
N LYS A 168 -38.58 -11.62 11.26
CA LYS A 168 -37.65 -10.85 10.42
C LYS A 168 -36.57 -11.78 9.85
N ASP A 169 -36.31 -11.68 8.58
CA ASP A 169 -35.16 -12.29 7.94
C ASP A 169 -33.96 -11.35 8.01
N VAL A 170 -32.77 -11.88 8.21
CA VAL A 170 -31.54 -11.08 8.20
C VAL A 170 -30.79 -11.39 6.93
N SER A 171 -30.47 -10.37 6.18
CA SER A 171 -29.64 -10.51 4.97
C SER A 171 -28.53 -9.47 4.93
N GLY A 172 -27.49 -9.78 4.21
CA GLY A 172 -26.36 -8.87 4.16
C GLY A 172 -25.32 -9.24 3.11
N ILE A 173 -24.22 -8.53 3.22
CA ILE A 173 -23.02 -8.80 2.44
C ILE A 173 -21.83 -9.03 3.35
N LEU A 174 -20.93 -9.90 2.92
CA LEU A 174 -19.65 -10.18 3.53
C LEU A 174 -18.55 -9.77 2.56
N ILE A 175 -17.60 -8.99 3.03
CA ILE A 175 -16.52 -8.42 2.21
C ILE A 175 -15.18 -8.77 2.83
N ASN A 176 -14.25 -9.31 2.05
CA ASN A 176 -12.86 -9.46 2.48
C ASN A 176 -12.17 -8.09 2.42
N ILE A 177 -11.77 -7.58 3.59
CA ILE A 177 -11.09 -6.29 3.74
C ILE A 177 -9.62 -6.42 4.16
N ASN A 178 -9.05 -7.62 4.03
CA ASN A 178 -7.70 -7.91 4.50
C ASN A 178 -6.64 -7.03 3.83
N ASP A 179 -6.72 -6.85 2.52
CA ASP A 179 -5.81 -5.97 1.77
C ASP A 179 -5.98 -4.49 2.16
N MET A 180 -7.21 -4.07 2.43
CA MET A 180 -7.48 -2.71 2.92
C MET A 180 -6.84 -2.50 4.29
N LYS A 181 -6.99 -3.46 5.22
CA LYS A 181 -6.38 -3.42 6.56
C LYS A 181 -4.85 -3.47 6.52
N LYS A 182 -4.27 -4.25 5.60
CA LYS A 182 -2.81 -4.24 5.38
C LYS A 182 -2.32 -2.85 4.96
N ARG A 183 -2.96 -2.25 3.96
CA ARG A 183 -2.61 -0.88 3.50
C ARG A 183 -2.83 0.18 4.59
N GLU A 184 -3.91 0.08 5.35
CA GLU A 184 -4.18 0.98 6.49
C GLU A 184 -3.04 0.89 7.51
N LYS A 185 -2.62 -0.32 7.88
CA LYS A 185 -1.50 -0.56 8.80
C LYS A 185 -0.18 0.01 8.26
N GLU A 186 0.11 -0.19 6.98
CA GLU A 186 1.29 0.37 6.32
C GLU A 186 1.29 1.91 6.36
N LEU A 187 0.15 2.53 6.07
CA LEU A 187 0.00 3.99 6.15
C LEU A 187 0.18 4.53 7.57
N ILE A 188 -0.35 3.85 8.58
CA ILE A 188 -0.17 4.22 9.99
C ILE A 188 1.30 4.12 10.39
N LEU A 189 1.98 3.04 9.99
CA LEU A 189 3.41 2.88 10.22
C LEU A 189 4.23 3.98 9.53
N MET A 190 3.94 4.27 8.25
CA MET A 190 4.60 5.37 7.53
C MET A 190 4.42 6.71 8.22
N ARG A 191 3.20 7.07 8.64
CA ARG A 191 2.94 8.30 9.41
C ARG A 191 3.70 8.33 10.73
N GLY A 192 3.78 7.20 11.43
CA GLY A 192 4.56 7.09 12.66
C GLY A 192 6.06 7.34 12.43
N TYR A 193 6.61 6.83 11.32
CA TYR A 193 7.99 7.12 10.93
C TYR A 193 8.21 8.59 10.57
N GLU A 194 7.27 9.22 9.85
CA GLU A 194 7.33 10.65 9.52
C GLU A 194 7.29 11.54 10.76
N GLN A 195 6.41 11.26 11.70
CA GLN A 195 6.32 12.00 12.97
C GLN A 195 7.61 11.90 13.79
N LYS A 196 8.17 10.68 13.93
CA LYS A 196 9.47 10.48 14.60
C LYS A 196 10.60 11.21 13.88
N PHE A 197 10.61 11.19 12.54
CA PHE A 197 11.57 11.92 11.73
C PHE A 197 11.53 13.42 12.04
N MET A 198 10.35 14.05 12.01
CA MET A 198 10.16 15.47 12.30
C MET A 198 10.54 15.85 13.74
N ALA A 199 10.18 15.01 14.71
CA ALA A 199 10.55 15.23 16.11
C ALA A 199 12.06 15.20 16.33
N ASN A 200 12.74 14.19 15.76
CA ASN A 200 14.18 14.06 15.85
C ASN A 200 14.91 15.22 15.13
N MET A 201 14.44 15.61 13.93
CA MET A 201 14.97 16.79 13.23
C MET A 201 14.89 18.05 14.08
N SER A 202 13.72 18.29 14.69
CA SER A 202 13.52 19.46 15.54
C SER A 202 14.50 19.50 16.71
N HIS A 203 14.78 18.33 17.30
CA HIS A 203 15.76 18.22 18.39
C HIS A 203 17.19 18.46 17.92
N GLU A 204 17.60 17.82 16.81
CA GLU A 204 18.95 17.94 16.24
C GLU A 204 19.25 19.36 15.71
N ILE A 205 18.23 20.11 15.26
CA ILE A 205 18.36 21.53 14.88
C ILE A 205 18.46 22.43 16.13
N ARG A 206 17.66 22.15 17.18
CA ARG A 206 17.60 23.00 18.37
C ARG A 206 18.93 23.05 19.14
N THR A 207 19.64 21.94 19.23
CA THR A 207 20.87 21.83 19.99
C THR A 207 21.96 22.77 19.48
N PRO A 208 22.40 22.73 18.20
CA PRO A 208 23.38 23.68 17.68
C PRO A 208 22.87 25.12 17.65
N LEU A 209 21.58 25.35 17.40
CA LEU A 209 20.97 26.67 17.40
C LEU A 209 21.06 27.31 18.80
N ASN A 210 20.76 26.57 19.86
CA ASN A 210 20.87 27.04 21.24
C ASN A 210 22.34 27.36 21.59
N SER A 211 23.30 26.57 21.10
CA SER A 211 24.71 26.87 21.28
C SER A 211 25.12 28.18 20.59
N ILE A 212 24.70 28.39 19.33
CA ILE A 212 24.95 29.63 18.58
C ILE A 212 24.39 30.84 19.35
N VAL A 213 23.10 30.77 19.74
CA VAL A 213 22.43 31.86 20.45
C VAL A 213 23.04 32.09 21.81
N GLY A 214 23.31 31.04 22.58
CA GLY A 214 23.90 31.16 23.93
C GLY A 214 25.30 31.80 23.92
N PHE A 215 26.22 31.31 23.10
CA PHE A 215 27.58 31.85 23.02
C PHE A 215 27.60 33.23 22.35
N SER A 216 26.72 33.54 21.42
CA SER A 216 26.57 34.87 20.85
C SER A 216 26.10 35.88 21.89
N ASN A 217 25.15 35.51 22.75
CA ASN A 217 24.69 36.36 23.85
C ASN A 217 25.81 36.60 24.89
N LEU A 218 26.58 35.58 25.24
CA LEU A 218 27.73 35.71 26.13
C LEU A 218 28.76 36.66 25.55
N LEU A 219 29.13 36.53 24.26
CA LEU A 219 30.04 37.48 23.58
C LEU A 219 29.53 38.92 23.57
N ALA A 220 28.18 39.10 23.51
CA ALA A 220 27.56 40.42 23.46
C ALA A 220 27.37 41.08 24.85
N SER A 221 27.14 40.29 25.90
CA SER A 221 26.77 40.78 27.23
C SER A 221 27.94 40.89 28.22
N GLU A 222 28.97 40.06 28.12
CA GLU A 222 30.10 40.07 29.03
C GLU A 222 31.21 40.98 28.53
N LYS A 223 31.52 42.07 29.34
CA LYS A 223 32.50 43.08 28.99
C LYS A 223 33.94 42.70 29.31
N ASP A 224 34.12 41.76 30.27
CA ASP A 224 35.43 41.36 30.80
C ASP A 224 35.89 39.98 30.32
N LEU A 225 35.41 39.51 29.14
CA LEU A 225 35.89 38.28 28.54
C LEU A 225 37.37 38.43 28.10
N ASP A 226 38.18 37.48 28.46
CA ASP A 226 39.55 37.40 27.94
C ASP A 226 39.54 36.98 26.45
N GLU A 227 40.69 37.13 25.80
CA GLU A 227 40.82 36.85 24.36
C GLU A 227 40.70 35.34 24.06
N ALA A 228 41.08 34.48 25.03
CA ALA A 228 40.99 33.04 24.91
C ALA A 228 39.49 32.58 24.94
N ASP A 229 38.71 33.17 25.84
CA ASP A 229 37.27 32.90 25.93
C ASP A 229 36.51 33.36 24.68
N LYS A 230 36.83 34.55 24.16
CA LYS A 230 36.28 35.06 22.90
C LYS A 230 36.55 34.11 21.73
N GLN A 231 37.80 33.65 21.61
CA GLN A 231 38.18 32.68 20.57
C GLN A 231 37.50 31.35 20.74
N LEU A 232 37.33 30.83 21.97
CA LEU A 232 36.63 29.62 22.27
C LEU A 232 35.14 29.72 21.88
N PHE A 233 34.46 30.80 22.26
CA PHE A 233 33.07 31.02 21.93
C PHE A 233 32.85 31.17 20.43
N ALA A 234 33.70 31.96 19.74
CA ALA A 234 33.66 32.08 18.29
C ALA A 234 33.86 30.73 17.58
N LYS A 235 34.82 29.94 18.05
CA LYS A 235 35.05 28.59 17.54
C LYS A 235 33.82 27.68 17.73
N THR A 236 33.20 27.71 18.91
CA THR A 236 32.02 26.92 19.23
C THR A 236 30.82 27.32 18.38
N ILE A 237 30.61 28.62 18.12
CA ILE A 237 29.57 29.13 17.22
C ILE A 237 29.81 28.60 15.81
N ASN A 238 31.03 28.75 15.28
CA ASN A 238 31.36 28.28 13.92
C ASN A 238 31.14 26.76 13.78
N GLN A 239 31.61 25.96 14.75
CA GLN A 239 31.36 24.50 14.76
C GLN A 239 29.87 24.16 14.76
N SER A 240 29.05 24.91 15.53
CA SER A 240 27.61 24.72 15.58
C SER A 240 26.91 25.10 14.26
N CYS A 241 27.41 26.17 13.60
CA CYS A 241 26.95 26.54 12.25
C CYS A 241 27.27 25.47 11.22
N ASP A 242 28.49 24.91 11.22
CA ASP A 242 28.89 23.85 10.31
C ASP A 242 28.04 22.58 10.50
N LEU A 243 27.81 22.20 11.76
CA LEU A 243 26.93 21.08 12.07
C LEU A 243 25.50 21.30 11.57
N LEU A 244 24.97 22.53 11.70
CA LEU A 244 23.62 22.85 11.23
C LEU A 244 23.52 22.80 9.70
N LEU A 245 24.56 23.29 8.99
CA LEU A 245 24.63 23.22 7.53
C LEU A 245 24.67 21.76 7.03
N VAL A 246 25.48 20.91 7.66
CA VAL A 246 25.51 19.46 7.35
C VAL A 246 24.15 18.84 7.56
N LEU A 247 23.50 19.12 8.69
CA LEU A 247 22.16 18.58 9.00
C LEU A 247 21.12 19.00 7.95
N ILE A 248 21.10 20.30 7.57
CA ILE A 248 20.16 20.80 6.55
C ILE A 248 20.40 20.08 5.20
N ASN A 249 21.66 19.92 4.79
CA ASN A 249 22.00 19.22 3.57
C ASN A 249 21.58 17.75 3.60
N ASP A 250 21.82 17.06 4.72
CA ASP A 250 21.38 15.67 4.93
C ASP A 250 19.85 15.53 4.80
N ILE A 251 19.09 16.46 5.39
CA ILE A 251 17.62 16.50 5.31
C ILE A 251 17.17 16.69 3.86
N LEU A 252 17.76 17.62 3.13
CA LEU A 252 17.44 17.86 1.72
C LEU A 252 17.76 16.62 0.86
N GLU A 253 18.87 15.93 1.14
CA GLU A 253 19.23 14.69 0.45
C GLU A 253 18.23 13.57 0.74
N VAL A 254 17.85 13.35 2.00
CA VAL A 254 16.80 12.38 2.36
C VAL A 254 15.49 12.69 1.62
N SER A 255 15.10 13.98 1.60
CA SER A 255 13.88 14.41 0.89
C SER A 255 13.93 14.12 -0.61
N ARG A 256 15.07 14.40 -1.26
CA ARG A 256 15.29 14.13 -2.69
C ARG A 256 15.30 12.63 -3.00
N LEU A 257 15.89 11.81 -2.12
CA LEU A 257 15.89 10.35 -2.25
C LEU A 257 14.45 9.78 -2.15
N GLN A 258 13.67 10.26 -1.17
CA GLN A 258 12.30 9.78 -0.95
C GLN A 258 11.34 10.18 -2.08
N SER A 259 11.47 11.41 -2.60
CA SER A 259 10.64 11.89 -3.71
C SER A 259 11.05 11.37 -5.08
N GLY A 260 12.12 10.56 -5.18
CA GLY A 260 12.69 10.11 -6.46
C GLY A 260 13.27 11.23 -7.33
N GLN A 261 13.48 12.42 -6.74
CA GLN A 261 13.98 13.60 -7.45
C GLN A 261 15.52 13.66 -7.50
N MET A 262 16.22 12.74 -6.82
CA MET A 262 17.67 12.67 -6.91
C MET A 262 18.08 12.14 -8.28
N LYS A 263 18.80 12.97 -9.04
CA LYS A 263 19.36 12.58 -10.34
C LYS A 263 20.67 11.84 -10.14
N PHE A 264 20.88 10.80 -10.94
CA PHE A 264 22.10 10.01 -10.98
C PHE A 264 22.67 10.03 -12.39
N GLU A 265 23.88 10.54 -12.52
CA GLU A 265 24.63 10.62 -13.79
C GLU A 265 25.62 9.45 -13.83
N LYS A 266 25.17 8.29 -14.36
CA LYS A 266 25.99 7.08 -14.40
C LYS A 266 26.94 7.10 -15.60
N GLU A 267 28.21 6.79 -15.33
CA GLU A 267 29.29 6.69 -16.29
C GLU A 267 30.17 5.47 -16.02
N SER A 268 31.02 5.10 -16.99
CA SER A 268 32.05 4.09 -16.76
C SER A 268 33.11 4.65 -15.83
N CYS A 269 33.33 4.02 -14.70
CA CYS A 269 34.24 4.48 -13.65
C CYS A 269 35.28 3.40 -13.32
N SER A 270 36.58 3.76 -13.37
CA SER A 270 37.66 2.95 -12.83
C SER A 270 37.60 2.95 -11.31
N VAL A 271 37.40 1.78 -10.71
CA VAL A 271 37.37 1.64 -9.25
C VAL A 271 38.72 1.99 -8.63
N LYS A 272 39.79 1.67 -9.32
CA LYS A 272 41.17 2.00 -8.89
C LYS A 272 41.38 3.49 -8.81
N GLU A 273 41.05 4.24 -9.88
CA GLU A 273 41.18 5.70 -9.89
C GLU A 273 40.32 6.34 -8.81
N LEU A 274 39.08 5.89 -8.64
CA LEU A 274 38.21 6.39 -7.58
C LEU A 274 38.81 6.20 -6.17
N VAL A 275 39.34 5.01 -5.89
CA VAL A 275 39.97 4.70 -4.60
C VAL A 275 41.25 5.46 -4.41
N ASP A 276 42.03 5.67 -5.48
CA ASP A 276 43.28 6.49 -5.44
C ASP A 276 42.95 7.94 -5.15
N ASP A 277 41.96 8.53 -5.82
CA ASP A 277 41.52 9.91 -5.59
C ASP A 277 41.03 10.10 -4.13
N LEU A 278 40.21 9.19 -3.63
CA LEU A 278 39.70 9.23 -2.27
C LEU A 278 40.78 9.03 -1.21
N TYR A 279 41.73 8.14 -1.48
CA TYR A 279 42.88 7.94 -0.57
C TYR A 279 43.72 9.20 -0.43
N LEU A 280 44.05 9.84 -1.55
CA LEU A 280 44.83 11.09 -1.57
C LEU A 280 44.05 12.22 -0.86
N ALA A 281 42.78 12.38 -1.16
CA ALA A 281 41.96 13.44 -0.54
C ALA A 281 41.83 13.30 0.98
N HIS A 282 41.80 12.05 1.51
CA HIS A 282 41.65 11.82 2.94
C HIS A 282 42.94 11.61 3.71
N GLN A 283 44.06 11.50 3.03
CA GLN A 283 45.39 11.27 3.67
C GLN A 283 45.74 12.34 4.71
N LEU A 284 45.37 13.60 4.48
CA LEU A 284 45.60 14.71 5.41
C LEU A 284 44.47 14.88 6.45
N LEU A 285 43.31 14.27 6.21
CA LEU A 285 42.14 14.37 7.09
C LEU A 285 42.13 13.28 8.17
N VAL A 286 42.75 12.13 7.89
CA VAL A 286 42.89 11.06 8.87
C VAL A 286 43.84 11.50 9.95
N PRO A 287 43.48 11.37 11.25
CA PRO A 287 44.35 11.74 12.36
C PRO A 287 45.74 11.06 12.28
N ALA A 288 46.80 11.80 12.51
CA ALA A 288 48.21 11.34 12.36
C ALA A 288 48.57 10.11 13.22
N HIS A 289 47.84 9.85 14.29
CA HIS A 289 48.02 8.69 15.16
C HIS A 289 47.40 7.42 14.63
N LEU A 290 46.57 7.49 13.56
CA LEU A 290 45.95 6.34 12.89
C LEU A 290 46.76 5.95 11.64
N ARG A 291 46.94 4.65 11.43
CA ARG A 291 47.56 4.16 10.20
C ARG A 291 46.51 4.14 9.09
N PHE A 292 46.65 5.00 8.09
CA PHE A 292 45.81 4.95 6.90
C PHE A 292 46.49 4.17 5.80
N SER A 293 45.82 3.19 5.22
CA SER A 293 46.40 2.33 4.17
C SER A 293 45.37 2.07 3.06
N LYS A 294 45.89 1.71 1.87
CA LYS A 294 45.14 1.40 0.69
C LYS A 294 45.35 -0.07 0.29
N GLU A 295 44.30 -0.76 -0.10
CA GLU A 295 44.33 -2.13 -0.64
C GLU A 295 43.57 -2.14 -1.99
N ALA A 296 44.29 -2.37 -3.09
CA ALA A 296 43.73 -2.39 -4.44
C ALA A 296 44.09 -3.70 -5.13
N GLU A 297 43.12 -4.43 -5.61
CA GLU A 297 43.30 -5.71 -6.28
C GLU A 297 42.73 -5.63 -7.72
N GLY A 298 43.65 -5.48 -8.69
CA GLY A 298 43.34 -5.46 -10.13
C GLY A 298 42.77 -4.12 -10.65
N ASP A 299 42.37 -4.14 -11.92
CA ASP A 299 41.68 -3.04 -12.58
C ASP A 299 40.20 -3.44 -12.80
N LEU A 300 39.30 -2.79 -12.13
CA LEU A 300 37.85 -3.04 -12.21
C LEU A 300 37.12 -1.79 -12.69
N PHE A 301 36.14 -2.00 -13.57
CA PHE A 301 35.27 -0.94 -14.02
C PHE A 301 33.83 -1.22 -13.57
N ILE A 302 33.12 -0.16 -13.18
CA ILE A 302 31.71 -0.18 -12.78
C ILE A 302 30.97 0.91 -13.53
N TYR A 303 29.67 0.73 -13.77
CA TYR A 303 28.81 1.77 -14.37
C TYR A 303 28.01 2.45 -13.28
N THR A 304 28.45 3.65 -12.87
CA THR A 304 27.95 4.30 -11.65
C THR A 304 28.10 5.82 -11.72
N ASP A 305 27.44 6.54 -10.82
CA ASP A 305 27.69 7.96 -10.57
C ASP A 305 28.89 8.12 -9.62
N LYS A 306 30.04 8.55 -10.19
CA LYS A 306 31.31 8.73 -9.46
C LYS A 306 31.16 9.66 -8.25
N LYS A 307 30.42 10.78 -8.40
CA LYS A 307 30.22 11.75 -7.30
C LYS A 307 29.43 11.14 -6.14
N ARG A 308 28.33 10.46 -6.43
CA ARG A 308 27.49 9.83 -5.40
C ARG A 308 28.19 8.68 -4.72
N LEU A 309 28.93 7.87 -5.49
CA LEU A 309 29.73 6.81 -4.89
C LEU A 309 30.85 7.35 -4.02
N SER A 310 31.57 8.41 -4.47
CA SER A 310 32.58 9.11 -3.65
C SER A 310 31.97 9.63 -2.35
N GLN A 311 30.76 10.19 -2.38
CA GLN A 311 30.05 10.67 -1.19
C GLN A 311 29.80 9.52 -0.19
N VAL A 312 29.38 8.35 -0.66
CA VAL A 312 29.16 7.16 0.19
C VAL A 312 30.47 6.73 0.87
N ILE A 313 31.54 6.59 0.08
CA ILE A 313 32.83 6.15 0.63
C ILE A 313 33.45 7.21 1.59
N THR A 314 33.30 8.51 1.29
CA THR A 314 33.68 9.60 2.20
C THR A 314 32.93 9.50 3.52
N ASN A 315 31.62 9.21 3.51
CA ASN A 315 30.84 9.01 4.74
C ASN A 315 31.40 7.83 5.56
N PHE A 316 31.76 6.73 4.91
CA PHE A 316 32.38 5.59 5.61
C PHE A 316 33.73 5.95 6.21
N LEU A 317 34.57 6.71 5.48
CA LEU A 317 35.86 7.17 5.97
C LEU A 317 35.76 8.12 7.16
N THR A 318 34.80 9.08 7.10
CA THR A 318 34.56 10.00 8.22
C THR A 318 34.06 9.27 9.45
N ASN A 319 33.18 8.26 9.28
CA ASN A 319 32.74 7.40 10.37
C ASN A 319 33.92 6.58 10.94
N ALA A 320 34.77 5.99 10.10
CA ALA A 320 35.95 5.28 10.53
C ALA A 320 36.90 6.17 11.36
N CYS A 321 37.14 7.42 10.93
CA CYS A 321 37.96 8.40 11.70
C CYS A 321 37.30 8.74 13.03
N LYS A 322 36.00 8.88 13.08
CA LYS A 322 35.25 9.25 14.27
C LYS A 322 35.23 8.14 15.34
N PHE A 323 35.14 6.88 14.93
CA PHE A 323 34.97 5.74 15.84
C PHE A 323 36.23 4.91 16.06
N THR A 324 37.39 5.35 15.52
CA THR A 324 38.68 4.71 15.74
C THR A 324 39.60 5.63 16.55
N ASN A 325 39.81 5.28 17.81
CA ASN A 325 40.72 6.05 18.68
C ASN A 325 42.20 5.67 18.50
N SER A 326 42.49 4.44 18.06
CA SER A 326 43.86 3.96 17.81
C SER A 326 43.80 2.77 16.85
N GLY A 327 44.90 2.57 16.10
CA GLY A 327 45.03 1.43 15.19
C GLY A 327 45.07 1.86 13.72
N TYR A 328 44.13 1.36 12.90
CA TYR A 328 44.22 1.59 11.45
C TYR A 328 42.84 1.83 10.82
N ILE A 329 42.88 2.53 9.67
CA ILE A 329 41.80 2.64 8.70
C ILE A 329 42.35 2.17 7.36
N LYS A 330 41.58 1.34 6.66
CA LYS A 330 41.95 0.80 5.36
C LYS A 330 40.84 1.09 4.35
N LEU A 331 41.20 1.72 3.24
CA LEU A 331 40.34 1.89 2.07
C LEU A 331 40.75 0.89 0.99
N GLY A 332 39.82 0.18 0.39
CA GLY A 332 40.20 -0.75 -0.66
C GLY A 332 39.04 -1.22 -1.52
N PHE A 333 39.41 -2.02 -2.51
CA PHE A 333 38.41 -2.73 -3.34
C PHE A 333 38.93 -4.10 -3.72
N LYS A 334 37.97 -4.98 -4.04
CA LYS A 334 38.25 -6.34 -4.54
C LYS A 334 37.15 -6.83 -5.45
N HIS A 335 37.48 -7.71 -6.36
CA HIS A 335 36.51 -8.50 -7.11
C HIS A 335 35.99 -9.64 -6.23
N LEU A 336 34.66 -9.82 -6.15
CA LEU A 336 34.08 -10.89 -5.37
C LEU A 336 34.15 -12.21 -6.17
N ARG A 337 34.90 -13.20 -5.65
CA ARG A 337 35.10 -14.50 -6.33
C ARG A 337 33.78 -15.19 -6.57
N GLY A 338 33.57 -15.64 -7.80
CA GLY A 338 32.37 -16.40 -8.21
C GLY A 338 31.17 -15.53 -8.54
N THR A 339 31.31 -14.20 -8.54
CA THR A 339 30.29 -13.23 -8.94
C THR A 339 30.87 -12.18 -9.87
N ASP A 340 30.01 -11.55 -10.66
CA ASP A 340 30.37 -10.37 -11.46
C ASP A 340 30.21 -9.08 -10.65
N GLU A 341 30.70 -9.03 -9.43
CA GLU A 341 30.55 -7.92 -8.51
C GLU A 341 31.90 -7.43 -7.97
N ALA A 342 32.00 -6.10 -7.79
CA ALA A 342 33.09 -5.43 -7.12
C ALA A 342 32.65 -4.93 -5.74
N ALA A 343 33.46 -5.14 -4.72
CA ALA A 343 33.25 -4.58 -3.39
C ALA A 343 34.31 -3.48 -3.11
N ILE A 344 33.85 -2.26 -2.89
CA ILE A 344 34.65 -1.12 -2.42
C ILE A 344 34.40 -0.99 -0.92
N PHE A 345 35.44 -0.99 -0.09
CA PHE A 345 35.28 -1.09 1.34
C PHE A 345 36.13 -0.09 2.11
N VAL A 346 35.63 0.30 3.26
CA VAL A 346 36.37 0.98 4.33
C VAL A 346 36.35 0.05 5.55
N GLU A 347 37.52 -0.29 6.05
CA GLU A 347 37.71 -1.10 7.25
C GLU A 347 38.45 -0.27 8.31
N ASP A 348 37.93 -0.34 9.53
CA ASP A 348 38.49 0.31 10.70
C ASP A 348 38.75 -0.70 11.83
N SER A 349 39.68 -0.33 12.73
CA SER A 349 39.95 -1.08 13.96
C SER A 349 39.34 -0.41 15.19
N GLY A 350 38.22 0.30 15.02
CA GLY A 350 37.54 1.03 16.06
C GLY A 350 36.75 0.19 17.02
N ILE A 351 35.78 0.84 17.68
CA ILE A 351 34.95 0.22 18.71
C ILE A 351 34.02 -0.91 18.19
N GLY A 352 33.77 -0.97 16.89
CA GLY A 352 32.86 -1.95 16.30
C GLY A 352 31.39 -1.78 16.74
N LEU A 353 30.55 -2.74 16.30
CA LEU A 353 29.10 -2.73 16.53
C LEU A 353 28.64 -4.07 17.10
N SER A 354 27.69 -4.05 18.04
CA SER A 354 26.97 -5.25 18.47
C SER A 354 26.02 -5.77 17.37
N GLU A 355 25.54 -7.01 17.46
CA GLU A 355 24.57 -7.57 16.51
C GLU A 355 23.28 -6.73 16.43
N GLU A 356 22.77 -6.30 17.57
CA GLU A 356 21.59 -5.42 17.63
C GLU A 356 21.82 -4.05 16.97
N GLN A 357 23.03 -3.49 17.11
CA GLN A 357 23.41 -2.23 16.48
C GLN A 357 23.57 -2.37 14.96
N GLN A 358 24.11 -3.51 14.47
CA GLN A 358 24.25 -3.77 13.04
C GLN A 358 22.90 -3.82 12.31
N GLU A 359 21.83 -4.31 12.94
CA GLU A 359 20.48 -4.29 12.37
C GLU A 359 19.91 -2.86 12.23
N LYS A 360 20.29 -1.97 13.14
CA LYS A 360 19.72 -0.61 13.26
C LYS A 360 20.59 0.48 12.66
N VAL A 361 21.87 0.20 12.35
CA VAL A 361 22.85 1.24 11.96
C VAL A 361 22.48 2.03 10.70
N PHE A 362 21.69 1.45 9.82
CA PHE A 362 21.16 2.11 8.63
C PHE A 362 19.81 2.81 8.85
N SER A 363 19.23 2.69 10.06
CA SER A 363 18.01 3.41 10.42
C SER A 363 18.33 4.90 10.59
N ARG A 364 17.38 5.76 10.19
CA ARG A 364 17.53 7.21 10.33
C ARG A 364 17.65 7.60 11.80
N PHE A 365 18.53 8.55 12.10
CA PHE A 365 18.84 9.07 13.45
C PHE A 365 19.41 8.03 14.42
N PHE A 366 19.89 6.90 13.90
CA PHE A 366 20.60 5.95 14.74
C PHE A 366 21.95 6.53 15.14
N LYS A 367 22.21 6.57 16.45
CA LYS A 367 23.48 6.93 17.07
C LYS A 367 23.89 5.83 18.03
N GLN A 368 25.17 5.53 18.05
CA GLN A 368 25.69 4.53 18.98
C GLN A 368 25.67 5.06 20.42
N ASP A 369 25.93 6.36 20.60
CA ASP A 369 25.81 7.12 21.85
C ASP A 369 25.05 8.42 21.58
N GLU A 370 24.25 8.89 22.54
CA GLU A 370 23.51 10.17 22.47
C GLU A 370 24.45 11.38 22.31
N PHE A 371 25.70 11.28 22.81
CA PHE A 371 26.72 12.33 22.74
C PHE A 371 27.51 12.30 21.44
N SER A 372 27.30 11.32 20.56
CA SER A 372 28.05 11.23 19.33
C SER A 372 27.63 12.34 18.34
N GLN A 373 28.63 13.14 17.86
CA GLN A 373 28.41 14.21 16.88
C GLN A 373 27.78 13.66 15.59
N GLY A 374 26.80 14.40 15.03
CA GLY A 374 26.15 14.11 13.77
C GLY A 374 24.68 13.67 13.93
N ALA A 375 23.90 13.90 12.88
CA ALA A 375 22.45 13.68 12.89
C ALA A 375 22.00 12.21 12.79
N GLY A 376 22.92 11.26 12.57
CA GLY A 376 22.58 9.86 12.34
C GLY A 376 21.83 9.61 11.02
N LEU A 377 21.98 10.51 10.04
CA LEU A 377 21.36 10.40 8.71
C LEU A 377 22.31 9.82 7.65
N GLY A 378 23.61 10.00 7.81
CA GLY A 378 24.61 9.69 6.79
C GLY A 378 24.54 8.25 6.27
N LEU A 379 24.49 7.23 7.15
CA LEU A 379 24.43 5.83 6.71
C LEU A 379 23.10 5.49 6.02
N SER A 380 22.00 6.10 6.43
CA SER A 380 20.70 5.93 5.75
C SER A 380 20.67 6.57 4.36
N ILE A 381 21.37 7.71 4.18
CA ILE A 381 21.59 8.35 2.88
C ILE A 381 22.47 7.45 2.01
N CYS A 382 23.56 6.91 2.55
CA CYS A 382 24.43 5.96 1.84
C CYS A 382 23.64 4.76 1.32
N GLN A 383 22.79 4.18 2.15
CA GLN A 383 21.95 3.06 1.75
C GLN A 383 21.02 3.43 0.58
N GLY A 384 20.35 4.58 0.66
CA GLY A 384 19.49 5.06 -0.43
C GLY A 384 20.26 5.34 -1.72
N ILE A 385 21.43 5.95 -1.65
CA ILE A 385 22.29 6.18 -2.81
C ILE A 385 22.71 4.86 -3.46
N VAL A 386 23.25 3.92 -2.68
CA VAL A 386 23.75 2.63 -3.19
C VAL A 386 22.64 1.80 -3.83
N GLN A 387 21.42 1.79 -3.26
CA GLN A 387 20.25 1.14 -3.86
C GLN A 387 19.89 1.75 -5.24
N ASN A 388 19.93 3.07 -5.37
CA ASN A 388 19.68 3.74 -6.66
C ASN A 388 20.80 3.54 -7.69
N LEU A 389 22.03 3.29 -7.24
CA LEU A 389 23.11 2.88 -8.11
C LEU A 389 22.98 1.43 -8.60
N GLY A 390 22.08 0.64 -8.01
CA GLY A 390 21.86 -0.77 -8.34
C GLY A 390 22.74 -1.74 -7.56
N GLY A 391 23.25 -1.28 -6.41
CA GLY A 391 24.12 -2.05 -5.52
C GLY A 391 23.50 -2.33 -4.15
N ARG A 392 24.33 -2.85 -3.24
CA ARG A 392 24.01 -3.07 -1.84
C ARG A 392 25.18 -2.71 -0.92
N ILE A 393 24.86 -2.38 0.32
CA ILE A 393 25.89 -2.23 1.37
C ILE A 393 25.98 -3.53 2.14
N ALA A 394 27.21 -4.01 2.34
CA ALA A 394 27.54 -5.11 3.22
C ALA A 394 28.31 -4.59 4.43
N LEU A 395 27.91 -5.03 5.62
CA LEU A 395 28.51 -4.68 6.89
C LEU A 395 29.05 -5.95 7.57
N SER A 396 30.30 -5.89 8.02
CA SER A 396 30.89 -6.90 8.89
C SER A 396 31.56 -6.17 10.07
N SER A 397 31.06 -6.41 11.28
CA SER A 397 31.57 -5.72 12.46
C SER A 397 31.57 -6.65 13.67
N LYS A 398 32.47 -6.39 14.61
CA LYS A 398 32.49 -7.06 15.89
C LYS A 398 32.89 -6.07 16.97
N LEU A 399 32.11 -5.99 18.03
CA LEU A 399 32.37 -5.10 19.16
C LEU A 399 33.81 -5.24 19.67
N GLY A 400 34.52 -4.13 19.80
CA GLY A 400 35.95 -4.06 20.21
C GLY A 400 36.97 -4.49 19.14
N LYS A 401 36.52 -4.82 17.91
CA LYS A 401 37.44 -5.25 16.83
C LYS A 401 37.37 -4.38 15.58
N GLY A 402 36.41 -3.44 15.52
CA GLY A 402 36.22 -2.57 14.38
C GLY A 402 35.12 -3.02 13.44
N SER A 403 35.00 -2.31 12.33
CA SER A 403 33.96 -2.50 11.32
C SER A 403 34.52 -2.47 9.90
N ARG A 404 33.86 -3.19 8.99
CA ARG A 404 34.08 -3.07 7.55
C ARG A 404 32.74 -2.79 6.87
N PHE A 405 32.63 -1.59 6.30
CA PHE A 405 31.52 -1.18 5.44
C PHE A 405 31.94 -1.37 3.98
N SER A 406 31.12 -2.02 3.18
CA SER A 406 31.44 -2.30 1.79
C SER A 406 30.26 -1.92 0.89
N VAL A 407 30.53 -1.20 -0.21
CA VAL A 407 29.58 -1.00 -1.31
C VAL A 407 29.84 -2.10 -2.33
N VAL A 408 28.82 -2.87 -2.65
CA VAL A 408 28.89 -3.94 -3.64
C VAL A 408 28.08 -3.51 -4.87
N LEU A 409 28.77 -3.46 -6.02
CA LEU A 409 28.20 -3.04 -7.31
C LEU A 409 28.57 -4.07 -8.40
N PRO A 410 27.72 -4.23 -9.44
CA PRO A 410 28.06 -5.08 -10.58
C PRO A 410 29.25 -4.52 -11.37
N VAL A 411 30.16 -5.40 -11.79
CA VAL A 411 31.29 -5.07 -12.64
C VAL A 411 30.79 -4.79 -14.06
N TYR A 412 31.29 -3.72 -14.65
CA TYR A 412 30.99 -3.36 -16.03
C TYR A 412 31.94 -4.09 -16.98
N LYS A 413 31.39 -4.98 -17.81
CA LYS A 413 32.15 -5.77 -18.81
C LYS A 413 32.29 -5.09 -20.18
N GLY A 414 31.70 -3.91 -20.36
CA GLY A 414 31.84 -3.12 -21.56
C GLY A 414 33.22 -2.49 -21.61
N GLY A 415 33.99 -2.78 -22.68
CA GLY A 415 35.31 -2.19 -22.87
C GLY A 415 35.26 -0.67 -22.91
N CYS A 416 36.40 -0.05 -22.61
CA CYS A 416 36.62 1.39 -22.76
C CYS A 416 36.03 1.88 -24.11
N VAL A 417 35.08 2.83 -24.06
CA VAL A 417 34.73 3.65 -25.21
C VAL A 417 35.66 4.83 -25.25
#